data_8af5da5df99055d6d3ac53b8a7e155b3
#
_entry.id   8af5da5df99055d6d3ac53b8a7e155b3
#
_cell.length_a   1.000
_cell.length_b   1.000
_cell.length_c   1.000
_cell.angle_alpha   90.00
_cell.angle_beta   90.00
_cell.angle_gamma   90.00
#
_symmetry.space_group_name_H-M   'P 1'
#
loop_
_entity.id
_entity.type
_entity.pdbx_description
1 polymer ?
#
loop_
_entity_poly.entity_id
_entity_poly.type
_entity_poly.pdbx_seq_one_letter_code
_entity_poly.pdbx_strand_id
1 'polypeptide(L)'
;TPPEFGTVFITIKPKNGEFVSDFDKNNILQKLKSYSLTGINQKLVDLQVLYVEVDSFVYYNSSEVANVNDLQSKISSSLTSYAKSADLNKFGGRFKYSKVLNVIDNIDNSITSNITRVKIRRNLNALINQFAQYELCFGNKFNVKPEGLNIKSTGFRIQGESETVFITDTPNDDKITGVISIVKKDEASNTNIV
;
A
#
# COMPACT_ATOMS: atom_id res chain seq x y z
N THR A 1 -12.79 9.90 8.12
CA THR A 1 -14.24 10.13 8.03
C THR A 1 -14.64 11.11 9.14
N PRO A 2 -15.37 12.19 8.82
CA PRO A 2 -15.85 13.09 9.86
C PRO A 2 -16.76 12.35 10.84
N PRO A 3 -16.80 12.75 12.13
CA PRO A 3 -17.65 12.12 13.11
C PRO A 3 -19.14 12.32 12.74
N GLU A 4 -19.87 11.22 12.65
CA GLU A 4 -21.32 11.23 12.49
C GLU A 4 -21.97 10.94 13.85
N PHE A 5 -22.75 11.87 14.37
CA PHE A 5 -23.44 11.67 15.64
C PHE A 5 -24.42 10.48 15.57
N GLY A 6 -24.43 9.65 16.61
CA GLY A 6 -25.25 8.44 16.64
C GLY A 6 -24.77 7.31 15.73
N THR A 7 -23.61 7.42 15.10
CA THR A 7 -23.04 6.37 14.25
C THR A 7 -21.74 5.82 14.83
N VAL A 8 -21.64 4.50 14.92
CA VAL A 8 -20.42 3.78 15.31
C VAL A 8 -19.85 3.11 14.08
N PHE A 9 -18.62 3.49 13.71
CA PHE A 9 -17.87 2.84 12.64
C PHE A 9 -17.09 1.65 13.19
N ILE A 10 -17.29 0.49 12.61
CA ILE A 10 -16.64 -0.76 13.01
C ILE A 10 -15.83 -1.28 11.85
N THR A 11 -14.55 -1.56 12.09
CA THR A 11 -13.69 -2.20 11.11
C THR A 11 -13.25 -3.56 11.65
N ILE A 12 -13.38 -4.59 10.82
CA ILE A 12 -13.06 -5.96 11.20
C ILE A 12 -11.93 -6.46 10.31
N LYS A 13 -10.89 -7.00 10.95
CA LYS A 13 -9.82 -7.70 10.26
C LYS A 13 -10.03 -9.20 10.38
N PRO A 14 -10.26 -9.92 9.29
CA PRO A 14 -10.36 -11.38 9.32
C PRO A 14 -9.00 -11.99 9.67
N LYS A 15 -9.02 -13.16 10.30
CA LYS A 15 -7.81 -13.93 10.59
C LYS A 15 -7.12 -14.37 9.31
N ASN A 16 -7.90 -14.77 8.32
CA ASN A 16 -7.45 -15.18 6.99
C ASN A 16 -8.10 -14.28 5.95
N GLY A 17 -7.32 -13.86 4.94
CA GLY A 17 -7.79 -12.95 3.88
C GLY A 17 -7.64 -11.47 4.22
N GLU A 18 -7.97 -10.64 3.26
CA GLU A 18 -7.83 -9.17 3.36
C GLU A 18 -9.12 -8.50 3.81
N PHE A 19 -10.28 -9.01 3.39
CA PHE A 19 -11.58 -8.40 3.62
C PHE A 19 -12.60 -9.43 4.11
N VAL A 20 -13.58 -8.94 4.85
CA VAL A 20 -14.77 -9.72 5.24
C VAL A 20 -15.74 -9.72 4.06
N SER A 21 -16.37 -10.84 3.74
CA SER A 21 -17.38 -10.92 2.68
C SER A 21 -18.59 -10.06 3.01
N ASP A 22 -19.28 -9.55 2.00
CA ASP A 22 -20.49 -8.75 2.22
C ASP A 22 -21.59 -9.54 2.91
N PHE A 23 -21.67 -10.85 2.67
CA PHE A 23 -22.58 -11.75 3.38
C PHE A 23 -22.27 -11.79 4.88
N ASP A 24 -21.00 -11.97 5.25
CA ASP A 24 -20.59 -11.99 6.66
C ASP A 24 -20.77 -10.63 7.32
N LYS A 25 -20.49 -9.53 6.61
CA LYS A 25 -20.75 -8.17 7.09
C LYS A 25 -22.22 -7.97 7.45
N ASN A 26 -23.13 -8.42 6.56
CA ASN A 26 -24.57 -8.31 6.81
C ASN A 26 -25.01 -9.15 8.01
N ASN A 27 -24.50 -10.38 8.15
CA ASN A 27 -24.79 -11.23 9.29
C ASN A 27 -24.29 -10.61 10.60
N ILE A 28 -23.08 -10.03 10.60
CA ILE A 28 -22.52 -9.35 11.77
C ILE A 28 -23.38 -8.13 12.12
N LEU A 29 -23.77 -7.31 11.12
CA LEU A 29 -24.61 -6.13 11.34
C LEU A 29 -25.98 -6.50 11.92
N GLN A 30 -26.59 -7.58 11.42
CA GLN A 30 -27.87 -8.06 11.97
C GLN A 30 -27.74 -8.48 13.44
N LYS A 31 -26.68 -9.20 13.78
CA LYS A 31 -26.39 -9.56 15.18
C LYS A 31 -26.12 -8.34 16.05
N LEU A 32 -25.32 -7.39 15.56
CA LEU A 32 -25.02 -6.16 16.31
C LEU A 32 -26.26 -5.31 16.55
N LYS A 33 -27.19 -5.25 15.60
CA LYS A 33 -28.47 -4.53 15.76
C LYS A 33 -29.30 -5.05 16.93
N SER A 34 -29.27 -6.34 17.22
CA SER A 34 -30.01 -6.93 18.34
C SER A 34 -29.45 -6.50 19.71
N TYR A 35 -28.23 -6.00 19.77
CA TYR A 35 -27.56 -5.54 21.00
C TYR A 35 -27.41 -4.01 21.06
N SER A 36 -27.85 -3.29 20.01
CA SER A 36 -27.68 -1.84 19.95
C SER A 36 -28.74 -1.11 20.77
N LEU A 37 -28.29 -0.04 21.42
CA LEU A 37 -29.20 0.91 22.04
C LEU A 37 -29.94 1.72 20.98
N THR A 38 -31.20 2.10 21.30
CA THR A 38 -32.01 2.96 20.43
C THR A 38 -31.28 4.25 20.09
N GLY A 39 -31.16 4.59 18.80
CA GLY A 39 -30.48 5.79 18.33
C GLY A 39 -28.99 5.61 17.94
N ILE A 40 -28.44 4.40 18.13
CA ILE A 40 -27.08 4.10 17.67
C ILE A 40 -27.14 3.28 16.38
N ASN A 41 -26.57 3.84 15.31
CA ASN A 41 -26.42 3.18 14.02
C ASN A 41 -25.01 2.62 13.85
N GLN A 42 -24.91 1.32 13.53
CA GLN A 42 -23.61 0.68 13.28
C GLN A 42 -23.34 0.61 11.78
N LYS A 43 -22.15 1.06 11.39
CA LYS A 43 -21.66 0.94 10.01
C LYS A 43 -20.36 0.11 10.01
N LEU A 44 -20.35 -0.97 9.23
CA LEU A 44 -19.11 -1.70 8.94
C LEU A 44 -18.36 -0.99 7.81
N VAL A 45 -17.11 -0.67 8.07
CA VAL A 45 -16.20 0.00 7.13
C VAL A 45 -15.07 -0.96 6.79
N ASP A 46 -14.73 -1.06 5.53
CA ASP A 46 -13.64 -1.90 5.07
C ASP A 46 -12.28 -1.41 5.58
N LEU A 47 -11.40 -2.38 5.81
CA LEU A 47 -10.00 -2.12 6.13
C LEU A 47 -9.34 -1.32 5.01
N GLN A 48 -8.66 -0.25 5.40
CA GLN A 48 -7.78 0.47 4.51
C GLN A 48 -6.41 -0.25 4.48
N VAL A 49 -6.23 -1.13 3.50
CA VAL A 49 -4.98 -1.89 3.33
C VAL A 49 -3.93 -1.02 2.65
N LEU A 50 -2.72 -1.03 3.18
CA LEU A 50 -1.55 -0.44 2.58
C LEU A 50 -0.69 -1.55 1.98
N TYR A 51 -0.51 -1.52 0.67
CA TYR A 51 0.33 -2.49 -0.02
C TYR A 51 1.76 -1.98 -0.08
N VAL A 52 2.69 -2.86 0.24
CA VAL A 52 4.13 -2.58 0.16
C VAL A 52 4.72 -3.46 -0.93
N GLU A 53 5.24 -2.83 -1.96
CA GLU A 53 5.94 -3.50 -3.06
C GLU A 53 7.43 -3.39 -2.82
N VAL A 54 8.12 -4.53 -2.83
CA VAL A 54 9.56 -4.62 -2.59
C VAL A 54 10.22 -5.07 -3.89
N ASP A 55 11.16 -4.27 -4.37
CA ASP A 55 12.01 -4.55 -5.52
C ASP A 55 13.47 -4.58 -5.03
N SER A 56 14.11 -5.75 -5.10
CA SER A 56 15.43 -5.96 -4.49
C SER A 56 16.39 -6.63 -5.45
N PHE A 57 17.57 -6.02 -5.61
CA PHE A 57 18.73 -6.63 -6.23
C PHE A 57 19.58 -7.25 -5.13
N VAL A 58 19.70 -8.57 -5.12
CA VAL A 58 20.45 -9.32 -4.12
C VAL A 58 21.74 -9.81 -4.73
N TYR A 59 22.87 -9.45 -4.11
CA TYR A 59 24.21 -9.90 -4.47
C TYR A 59 24.59 -11.09 -3.59
N TYR A 60 25.10 -12.15 -4.18
CA TYR A 60 25.45 -13.37 -3.48
C TYR A 60 26.77 -13.98 -4.00
N ASN A 61 27.41 -14.78 -3.18
CA ASN A 61 28.61 -15.54 -3.56
C ASN A 61 28.19 -16.80 -4.34
N SER A 62 28.48 -16.80 -5.64
CA SER A 62 28.11 -17.93 -6.52
C SER A 62 28.77 -19.25 -6.17
N SER A 63 29.87 -19.24 -5.43
CA SER A 63 30.56 -20.47 -5.00
C SER A 63 29.82 -21.19 -3.86
N GLU A 64 28.98 -20.49 -3.14
CA GLU A 64 28.23 -21.01 -1.98
C GLU A 64 26.77 -21.36 -2.31
N VAL A 65 26.28 -20.94 -3.48
CA VAL A 65 24.91 -21.14 -3.92
C VAL A 65 24.85 -22.25 -4.96
N ALA A 66 24.31 -23.41 -4.59
CA ALA A 66 24.13 -24.53 -5.51
C ALA A 66 23.02 -24.27 -6.54
N ASN A 67 21.95 -23.55 -6.14
CA ASN A 67 20.80 -23.25 -7.00
C ASN A 67 20.24 -21.85 -6.69
N VAL A 68 20.30 -20.98 -7.68
CA VAL A 68 19.82 -19.58 -7.58
C VAL A 68 18.31 -19.51 -7.40
N ASN A 69 17.55 -20.42 -8.01
CA ASN A 69 16.10 -20.44 -7.89
C ASN A 69 15.66 -20.80 -6.45
N ASP A 70 16.42 -21.64 -5.76
CA ASP A 70 16.14 -21.99 -4.36
C ASP A 70 16.41 -20.78 -3.46
N LEU A 71 17.48 -20.02 -3.70
CA LEU A 71 17.78 -18.80 -2.98
C LEU A 71 16.66 -17.77 -3.18
N GLN A 72 16.23 -17.56 -4.43
CA GLN A 72 15.12 -16.67 -4.74
C GLN A 72 13.82 -17.09 -4.05
N SER A 73 13.52 -18.38 -4.03
CA SER A 73 12.34 -18.93 -3.37
C SER A 73 12.40 -18.75 -1.85
N LYS A 74 13.57 -18.92 -1.23
CA LYS A 74 13.80 -18.64 0.19
C LYS A 74 13.56 -17.17 0.51
N ILE A 75 14.08 -16.25 -0.30
CA ILE A 75 13.89 -14.80 -0.14
C ILE A 75 12.40 -14.44 -0.21
N SER A 76 11.71 -14.92 -1.25
CA SER A 76 10.29 -14.67 -1.44
C SER A 76 9.44 -15.20 -0.29
N SER A 77 9.73 -16.42 0.17
CA SER A 77 9.03 -17.06 1.31
C SER A 77 9.27 -16.31 2.61
N SER A 78 10.49 -15.83 2.85
CA SER A 78 10.84 -15.09 4.07
C SER A 78 10.17 -13.71 4.09
N LEU A 79 10.15 -13.00 2.95
CA LEU A 79 9.43 -11.73 2.83
C LEU A 79 7.92 -11.92 3.02
N THR A 80 7.36 -13.00 2.46
CA THR A 80 5.95 -13.35 2.65
C THR A 80 5.63 -13.67 4.12
N SER A 81 6.52 -14.39 4.79
CA SER A 81 6.39 -14.70 6.22
C SER A 81 6.48 -13.44 7.07
N TYR A 82 7.39 -12.52 6.73
CA TYR A 82 7.49 -11.22 7.38
C TYR A 82 6.21 -10.39 7.19
N ALA A 83 5.66 -10.34 5.98
CA ALA A 83 4.40 -9.65 5.70
C ALA A 83 3.22 -10.19 6.55
N LYS A 84 3.20 -11.49 6.81
CA LYS A 84 2.17 -12.16 7.65
C LYS A 84 2.50 -12.10 9.15
N SER A 85 3.63 -11.55 9.55
CA SER A 85 4.04 -11.48 10.95
C SER A 85 3.09 -10.64 11.81
N ALA A 86 3.07 -10.91 13.11
CA ALA A 86 2.27 -10.15 14.07
C ALA A 86 2.66 -8.66 14.14
N ASP A 87 3.84 -8.30 13.68
CA ASP A 87 4.31 -6.90 13.63
C ASP A 87 3.58 -6.09 12.56
N LEU A 88 3.33 -6.68 11.39
CA LEU A 88 2.70 -6.01 10.26
C LEU A 88 1.22 -6.33 10.15
N ASN A 89 0.85 -7.58 10.41
CA ASN A 89 -0.51 -8.09 10.19
C ASN A 89 -1.47 -7.75 11.36
N LYS A 90 -1.49 -6.49 11.80
CA LYS A 90 -2.35 -5.98 12.87
C LYS A 90 -2.83 -4.56 12.58
N PHE A 91 -3.86 -4.13 13.32
CA PHE A 91 -4.24 -2.71 13.31
C PHE A 91 -3.06 -1.83 13.78
N GLY A 92 -2.75 -0.79 13.00
CA GLY A 92 -1.63 0.09 13.28
C GLY A 92 -0.25 -0.57 13.10
N GLY A 93 -0.17 -1.68 12.36
CA GLY A 93 1.10 -2.28 11.98
C GLY A 93 2.01 -1.27 11.27
N ARG A 94 3.30 -1.23 11.65
CA ARG A 94 4.26 -0.27 11.10
C ARG A 94 5.28 -0.99 10.25
N PHE A 95 5.33 -0.63 8.97
CA PHE A 95 6.39 -1.06 8.08
C PHE A 95 7.71 -0.37 8.46
N LYS A 96 8.80 -1.14 8.49
CA LYS A 96 10.16 -0.64 8.71
C LYS A 96 11.05 -1.13 7.58
N TYR A 97 11.62 -0.20 6.83
CA TYR A 97 12.52 -0.49 5.73
C TYR A 97 13.73 -1.32 6.17
N SER A 98 14.37 -0.94 7.28
CA SER A 98 15.52 -1.67 7.83
C SER A 98 15.23 -3.12 8.19
N LYS A 99 13.98 -3.44 8.60
CA LYS A 99 13.60 -4.84 8.86
C LYS A 99 13.53 -5.67 7.58
N VAL A 100 13.09 -5.08 6.46
CA VAL A 100 13.09 -5.77 5.16
C VAL A 100 14.50 -6.10 4.73
N LEU A 101 15.43 -5.13 4.82
CA LEU A 101 16.84 -5.37 4.53
C LEU A 101 17.40 -6.51 5.37
N ASN A 102 17.17 -6.46 6.69
CA ASN A 102 17.64 -7.51 7.60
C ASN A 102 17.01 -8.89 7.30
N VAL A 103 15.74 -8.92 6.89
CA VAL A 103 15.08 -10.18 6.50
C VAL A 103 15.78 -10.78 5.28
N ILE A 104 16.18 -9.96 4.30
CA ILE A 104 16.88 -10.42 3.10
C ILE A 104 18.30 -10.88 3.46
N ASP A 105 19.05 -10.07 4.18
CA ASP A 105 20.47 -10.34 4.51
C ASP A 105 20.67 -11.59 5.37
N ASN A 106 19.70 -11.89 6.24
CA ASN A 106 19.83 -13.03 7.17
C ASN A 106 19.23 -14.36 6.66
N ILE A 107 18.82 -14.43 5.40
CA ILE A 107 18.22 -15.65 4.84
C ILE A 107 19.28 -16.73 4.57
N ASP A 108 20.42 -16.29 4.05
CA ASP A 108 21.49 -17.20 3.65
C ASP A 108 22.85 -16.50 3.79
N ASN A 109 23.85 -17.20 4.30
CA ASN A 109 25.20 -16.63 4.49
C ASN A 109 25.89 -16.28 3.18
N SER A 110 25.45 -16.84 2.07
CA SER A 110 25.95 -16.52 0.74
C SER A 110 25.57 -15.11 0.26
N ILE A 111 24.57 -14.48 0.88
CA ILE A 111 24.15 -13.11 0.52
C ILE A 111 25.19 -12.13 1.05
N THR A 112 25.79 -11.36 0.14
CA THR A 112 26.81 -10.39 0.47
C THR A 112 26.28 -8.97 0.62
N SER A 113 25.20 -8.63 -0.09
CA SER A 113 24.57 -7.30 -0.06
C SER A 113 23.21 -7.32 -0.73
N ASN A 114 22.37 -6.34 -0.41
CA ASN A 114 21.15 -6.09 -1.17
C ASN A 114 20.95 -4.59 -1.44
N ILE A 115 20.38 -4.28 -2.60
CA ILE A 115 19.90 -2.94 -2.95
C ILE A 115 18.39 -3.04 -3.11
N THR A 116 17.65 -2.56 -2.12
CA THR A 116 16.21 -2.73 -2.04
C THR A 116 15.50 -1.40 -2.21
N ARG A 117 14.50 -1.39 -3.08
CA ARG A 117 13.57 -0.27 -3.27
C ARG A 117 12.20 -0.67 -2.75
N VAL A 118 11.53 0.26 -2.10
CA VAL A 118 10.20 0.03 -1.54
C VAL A 118 9.25 1.07 -2.10
N LYS A 119 8.12 0.60 -2.60
CA LYS A 119 6.99 1.44 -3.01
C LYS A 119 5.80 1.15 -2.11
N ILE A 120 5.09 2.18 -1.73
CA ILE A 120 3.85 2.06 -0.97
C ILE A 120 2.70 2.37 -1.91
N ARG A 121 1.73 1.44 -2.00
CA ARG A 121 0.59 1.55 -2.89
C ARG A 121 -0.72 1.57 -2.12
N ARG A 122 -1.63 2.39 -2.58
CA ARG A 122 -3.06 2.37 -2.21
C ARG A 122 -3.92 2.19 -3.43
N ASN A 123 -4.95 1.39 -3.30
CA ASN A 123 -5.99 1.28 -4.32
C ASN A 123 -7.03 2.37 -4.09
N LEU A 124 -7.36 3.09 -5.14
CA LEU A 124 -8.42 4.08 -5.16
C LEU A 124 -9.55 3.57 -6.06
N ASN A 125 -10.74 3.41 -5.50
CA ASN A 125 -11.95 3.15 -6.25
C ASN A 125 -12.55 4.49 -6.63
N ALA A 126 -12.24 4.97 -7.85
CA ALA A 126 -12.76 6.23 -8.33
C ALA A 126 -14.23 6.09 -8.74
N LEU A 127 -15.05 7.08 -8.38
CA LEU A 127 -16.41 7.20 -8.86
C LEU A 127 -16.36 7.78 -10.28
N ILE A 128 -16.94 7.04 -11.24
CA ILE A 128 -16.95 7.44 -12.65
C ILE A 128 -18.06 8.49 -12.85
N ASN A 129 -17.76 9.55 -13.61
CA ASN A 129 -18.70 10.62 -13.96
C ASN A 129 -19.32 11.38 -12.78
N GLN A 130 -18.63 11.44 -11.65
CA GLN A 130 -19.06 12.21 -10.48
C GLN A 130 -17.92 13.06 -9.95
N PHE A 131 -18.23 14.27 -9.51
CA PHE A 131 -17.28 15.07 -8.74
C PHE A 131 -17.12 14.42 -7.36
N ALA A 132 -15.91 14.05 -7.02
CA ALA A 132 -15.61 13.45 -5.73
C ALA A 132 -14.27 13.96 -5.19
N GLN A 133 -14.19 14.11 -3.89
CA GLN A 133 -12.96 14.38 -3.17
C GLN A 133 -12.42 13.08 -2.59
N TYR A 134 -11.16 12.79 -2.83
CA TYR A 134 -10.48 11.62 -2.33
C TYR A 134 -9.38 12.00 -1.37
N GLU A 135 -9.32 11.30 -0.25
CA GLU A 135 -8.23 11.40 0.71
C GLU A 135 -7.42 10.10 0.68
N LEU A 136 -6.16 10.19 0.26
CA LEU A 136 -5.22 9.07 0.21
C LEU A 136 -4.21 9.22 1.34
N CYS A 137 -4.40 8.46 2.41
CA CYS A 137 -3.51 8.48 3.56
C CYS A 137 -2.56 7.28 3.51
N PHE A 138 -1.26 7.53 3.38
CA PHE A 138 -0.22 6.48 3.36
C PHE A 138 0.30 6.10 4.76
N GLY A 139 -0.17 6.77 5.82
CA GLY A 139 0.15 6.44 7.21
C GLY A 139 1.58 6.77 7.66
N ASN A 140 2.47 7.11 6.76
CA ASN A 140 3.86 7.50 7.05
C ASN A 140 4.17 8.87 6.43
N LYS A 141 4.99 9.65 7.12
CA LYS A 141 5.61 10.82 6.50
C LYS A 141 6.70 10.33 5.54
N PHE A 142 6.75 10.89 4.36
CA PHE A 142 7.82 10.68 3.39
C PHE A 142 8.50 12.01 3.08
N ASN A 143 9.74 11.93 2.64
CA ASN A 143 10.48 13.12 2.23
C ASN A 143 9.98 13.57 0.86
N VAL A 144 9.42 14.78 0.80
CA VAL A 144 8.87 15.35 -0.43
C VAL A 144 10.01 15.93 -1.26
N LYS A 145 10.16 15.43 -2.48
CA LYS A 145 11.10 15.94 -3.47
C LYS A 145 10.50 17.20 -4.10
N PRO A 146 11.24 18.31 -4.15
CA PRO A 146 10.72 19.57 -4.75
C PRO A 146 10.43 19.44 -6.24
N GLU A 147 11.11 18.54 -6.94
CA GLU A 147 10.92 18.30 -8.37
C GLU A 147 9.61 17.57 -8.70
N GLY A 148 8.89 17.10 -7.69
CA GLY A 148 7.64 16.35 -7.85
C GLY A 148 7.83 14.85 -8.01
N LEU A 149 6.79 14.19 -8.54
CA LEU A 149 6.75 12.74 -8.76
C LEU A 149 6.89 11.91 -7.47
N ASN A 150 6.46 12.49 -6.34
CA ASN A 150 6.40 11.78 -5.05
C ASN A 150 5.28 10.75 -5.03
N ILE A 151 4.18 11.06 -5.73
CA ILE A 151 3.01 10.21 -5.88
C ILE A 151 2.80 9.96 -7.37
N LYS A 152 2.53 8.71 -7.72
CA LYS A 152 2.25 8.34 -9.10
C LYS A 152 1.11 7.34 -9.14
N SER A 153 0.13 7.57 -10.03
CA SER A 153 -0.92 6.59 -10.29
C SER A 153 -0.40 5.41 -11.13
N THR A 154 -1.15 4.33 -11.19
CA THR A 154 -1.05 3.38 -12.29
C THR A 154 -1.40 4.06 -13.60
N GLY A 155 -0.83 3.59 -14.71
CA GLY A 155 -1.13 4.13 -16.04
C GLY A 155 -2.58 3.88 -16.43
N PHE A 156 -3.20 4.87 -17.07
CA PHE A 156 -4.54 4.78 -17.61
C PHE A 156 -4.63 5.48 -18.97
N ARG A 157 -5.71 5.26 -19.68
CA ARG A 157 -5.97 5.91 -20.96
C ARG A 157 -7.15 6.86 -20.84
N ILE A 158 -6.99 8.03 -21.42
CA ILE A 158 -8.08 9.02 -21.56
C ILE A 158 -8.72 8.81 -22.93
N GLN A 159 -10.02 8.94 -23.00
CA GLN A 159 -10.75 8.85 -24.26
C GLN A 159 -10.25 9.93 -25.24
N GLY A 160 -9.83 9.51 -26.43
CA GLY A 160 -9.24 10.39 -27.45
C GLY A 160 -7.71 10.45 -27.44
N GLU A 161 -7.04 9.91 -26.42
CA GLU A 161 -5.57 9.82 -26.34
C GLU A 161 -5.08 8.38 -26.64
N SER A 162 -4.07 8.27 -27.50
CA SER A 162 -3.46 6.99 -27.84
C SER A 162 -2.45 6.51 -26.82
N GLU A 163 -1.88 7.43 -26.03
CA GLU A 163 -0.81 7.16 -25.08
C GLU A 163 -1.34 6.87 -23.67
N THR A 164 -0.56 6.09 -22.92
CA THR A 164 -0.81 5.88 -21.48
C THR A 164 -0.34 7.09 -20.71
N VAL A 165 -1.22 7.61 -19.85
CA VAL A 165 -0.97 8.75 -18.98
C VAL A 165 -0.98 8.33 -17.51
N PHE A 166 -0.38 9.17 -16.67
CA PHE A 166 -0.28 8.97 -15.22
C PHE A 166 -0.68 10.26 -14.50
N ILE A 167 -1.24 10.12 -13.32
CA ILE A 167 -1.43 11.24 -12.39
C ILE A 167 -0.19 11.32 -11.50
N THR A 168 0.36 12.51 -11.35
CA THR A 168 1.50 12.79 -10.47
C THR A 168 1.33 14.15 -9.79
N ASP A 169 2.19 14.43 -8.81
CA ASP A 169 2.21 15.67 -8.06
C ASP A 169 3.37 16.59 -8.50
N THR A 170 3.15 17.87 -8.36
CA THR A 170 4.20 18.90 -8.38
C THR A 170 4.03 19.72 -7.10
N PRO A 171 4.90 19.54 -6.09
CA PRO A 171 4.81 20.25 -4.83
C PRO A 171 5.07 21.75 -5.01
N ASN A 172 4.43 22.56 -4.19
CA ASN A 172 4.80 23.97 -4.01
C ASN A 172 6.03 24.08 -3.09
N ASP A 173 6.57 25.29 -2.96
CA ASP A 173 7.75 25.58 -2.13
C ASP A 173 7.56 25.23 -0.64
N ASP A 174 6.31 25.23 -0.16
CA ASP A 174 5.95 24.83 1.21
C ASP A 174 6.07 23.32 1.47
N LYS A 175 6.21 22.51 0.40
CA LYS A 175 6.22 21.04 0.43
C LYS A 175 5.01 20.39 1.12
N ILE A 176 3.95 21.15 1.36
CA ILE A 176 2.71 20.71 2.01
C ILE A 176 1.59 20.69 0.98
N THR A 177 1.53 21.71 0.15
CA THR A 177 0.58 21.83 -0.94
C THR A 177 1.24 21.56 -2.28
N GLY A 178 0.45 21.32 -3.31
CA GLY A 178 0.96 21.06 -4.65
C GLY A 178 -0.16 20.96 -5.67
N VAL A 179 0.23 20.84 -6.93
CA VAL A 179 -0.68 20.66 -8.05
C VAL A 179 -0.63 19.21 -8.50
N ILE A 180 -1.78 18.66 -8.84
CA ILE A 180 -1.89 17.32 -9.46
C ILE A 180 -1.93 17.51 -10.97
N SER A 181 -1.04 16.83 -11.67
CA SER A 181 -0.89 16.91 -13.12
C SER A 181 -1.06 15.54 -13.76
N ILE A 182 -1.53 15.54 -15.01
CA ILE A 182 -1.53 14.34 -15.85
C ILE A 182 -0.34 14.42 -16.78
N VAL A 183 0.52 13.41 -16.73
CA VAL A 183 1.76 13.37 -17.52
C VAL A 183 1.83 12.12 -18.40
N LYS A 184 2.54 12.21 -19.53
CA LYS A 184 2.77 11.08 -20.42
C LYS A 184 3.82 10.12 -19.83
N LYS A 185 3.92 8.93 -20.43
CA LYS A 185 4.80 7.87 -19.95
C LYS A 185 6.26 8.29 -19.84
N ASP A 186 6.77 9.02 -20.80
CA ASP A 186 8.19 9.41 -20.87
C ASP A 186 8.57 10.42 -19.78
N GLU A 187 7.67 11.35 -19.47
CA GLU A 187 7.85 12.31 -18.38
C GLU A 187 7.75 11.62 -17.00
N ALA A 188 6.93 10.56 -16.91
CA ALA A 188 6.74 9.80 -15.69
C ALA A 188 7.84 8.75 -15.44
N SER A 189 8.60 8.35 -16.47
CA SER A 189 9.64 7.30 -16.36
C SER A 189 11.01 7.85 -15.98
N ASN A 190 11.27 9.14 -16.18
CA ASN A 190 12.55 9.78 -15.91
C ASN A 190 12.85 10.02 -14.43
N THR A 191 12.00 9.55 -13.54
CA THR A 191 12.19 9.71 -12.10
C THR A 191 12.34 8.37 -11.41
N ASN A 192 13.54 8.10 -10.97
CA ASN A 192 13.81 7.17 -9.90
C ASN A 192 13.07 7.68 -8.65
N ILE A 193 11.85 7.19 -8.41
CA ILE A 193 11.19 7.35 -7.14
C ILE A 193 11.97 6.46 -6.16
N VAL A 194 12.81 7.09 -5.36
CA VAL A 194 13.57 6.45 -4.27
C VAL A 194 12.64 6.32 -3.07
#